data_cff8d8e5cffd58da2edfab42e06665e3
#
_entry.id   cff8d8e5cffd58da2edfab42e06665e3
#
_cell.length_a   1.000
_cell.length_b   1.000
_cell.length_c   1.000
_cell.angle_alpha   90.00
_cell.angle_beta   90.00
_cell.angle_gamma   90.00
#
_symmetry.space_group_name_H-M   'P 1'
#
loop_
_entity.id
_entity.type
_entity.pdbx_description
1 polymer ?
#
loop_
_entity_poly.entity_id
_entity_poly.type
_entity_poly.pdbx_seq_one_letter_code
_entity_poly.pdbx_strand_id
1 'polypeptide(L)'
;PIRGTRNMLDINMFREHADIVRADHDKRGIPHDSIDEVIRLDEAGKKARYDADQLRRQRNEAARGTADAKKSGDTAEAERILAEVSDLGTEIERLTGEADRLESERDILRMRIPNVLHSDVPVGEDEGGNTRLSLHGEKPEFDFEPKTHNDILEMNNWVDLPRAAKIAGSRFYFLKGDLARLELALQQYSVDFLTGRGYTFVQPPVMMNRKAYEGVTDLTDFETVMYGIEPDGFHAIATSEHPLTAMHMDELLQPSQLPIKMVGVSVCFRREVGAHGLSDRGIWRVHQFTKVEQIIISHPEDSWRLHEELLDNCVDLW
;
A
#
# COMPACT_ATOMS: atom_id res chain seq x y z
N PRO A 1 -13.71 5.48 17.75
CA PRO A 1 -12.36 4.99 17.54
C PRO A 1 -12.35 4.17 16.24
N ILE A 2 -11.88 4.77 15.16
CA ILE A 2 -11.68 4.07 13.89
C ILE A 2 -10.47 3.18 14.12
N ARG A 3 -10.69 1.88 14.27
CA ARG A 3 -9.61 0.91 14.17
C ARG A 3 -9.09 0.98 12.74
N GLY A 4 -7.87 1.46 12.58
CA GLY A 4 -7.22 1.50 11.28
C GLY A 4 -7.23 0.11 10.67
N THR A 5 -7.98 -0.04 9.60
CA THR A 5 -8.03 -1.27 8.82
C THR A 5 -6.75 -1.38 8.01
N ARG A 6 -6.16 -2.56 7.97
CA ARG A 6 -4.86 -2.88 7.37
C ARG A 6 -4.83 -2.84 5.83
N ASN A 7 -5.81 -2.21 5.15
CA ASN A 7 -6.00 -2.34 3.71
C ASN A 7 -6.54 -1.04 3.10
N MET A 8 -6.18 -0.75 1.85
CA MET A 8 -6.54 0.48 1.14
C MET A 8 -8.06 0.74 1.11
N LEU A 9 -8.89 -0.28 0.78
CA LEU A 9 -10.34 -0.20 0.92
C LEU A 9 -10.81 -1.02 2.13
N ASP A 10 -11.54 -0.38 3.06
CA ASP A 10 -12.17 -1.07 4.18
C ASP A 10 -13.22 -2.05 3.70
N ILE A 11 -13.37 -3.21 4.37
CA ILE A 11 -14.40 -4.19 4.05
C ILE A 11 -15.81 -3.61 4.14
N ASN A 12 -16.02 -2.60 4.97
CA ASN A 12 -17.32 -1.93 5.06
C ASN A 12 -17.70 -1.18 3.79
N MET A 13 -16.74 -0.78 2.95
CA MET A 13 -17.03 -0.25 1.61
C MET A 13 -17.77 -1.27 0.75
N PHE A 14 -17.46 -2.55 0.90
CA PHE A 14 -18.14 -3.63 0.18
C PHE A 14 -19.45 -4.07 0.82
N ARG A 15 -19.60 -3.88 2.14
CA ARG A 15 -20.81 -4.26 2.89
C ARG A 15 -21.92 -3.21 2.82
N GLU A 16 -21.55 -1.94 2.87
CA GLU A 16 -22.46 -0.82 3.08
C GLU A 16 -22.48 0.16 1.91
N HIS A 17 -21.39 0.20 1.12
CA HIS A 17 -21.15 1.18 0.07
C HIS A 17 -20.61 0.55 -1.23
N ALA A 18 -21.03 -0.68 -1.53
CA ALA A 18 -20.57 -1.39 -2.75
C ALA A 18 -20.92 -0.65 -4.05
N ASP A 19 -21.98 0.17 -4.04
CA ASP A 19 -22.37 1.05 -5.12
C ASP A 19 -21.28 2.08 -5.47
N ILE A 20 -20.59 2.63 -4.48
CA ILE A 20 -19.48 3.56 -4.68
C ILE A 20 -18.29 2.85 -5.36
N VAL A 21 -17.94 1.63 -4.91
CA VAL A 21 -16.86 0.85 -5.50
C VAL A 21 -17.19 0.41 -6.93
N ARG A 22 -18.46 0.04 -7.20
CA ARG A 22 -18.93 -0.27 -8.55
C ARG A 22 -18.89 0.94 -9.48
N ALA A 23 -19.34 2.10 -9.02
CA ALA A 23 -19.26 3.34 -9.79
C ALA A 23 -17.80 3.74 -10.13
N ASP A 24 -16.85 3.46 -9.24
CA ASP A 24 -15.43 3.63 -9.51
C ASP A 24 -14.93 2.66 -10.58
N HIS A 25 -15.33 1.39 -10.52
CA HIS A 25 -15.03 0.40 -11.55
C HIS A 25 -15.59 0.80 -12.91
N ASP A 26 -16.86 1.28 -12.96
CA ASP A 26 -17.47 1.81 -14.19
C ASP A 26 -16.64 2.96 -14.77
N LYS A 27 -16.18 3.89 -13.91
CA LYS A 27 -15.34 5.02 -14.29
C LYS A 27 -14.00 4.60 -14.88
N ARG A 28 -13.46 3.46 -14.44
CA ARG A 28 -12.18 2.87 -14.88
C ARG A 28 -12.33 1.86 -16.02
N GLY A 29 -13.56 1.50 -16.42
CA GLY A 29 -13.81 0.42 -17.37
C GLY A 29 -13.46 -0.98 -16.82
N ILE A 30 -13.51 -1.18 -15.50
CA ILE A 30 -13.18 -2.45 -14.84
C ILE A 30 -14.48 -3.24 -14.58
N PRO A 31 -14.55 -4.55 -14.89
CA PRO A 31 -15.69 -5.39 -14.54
C PRO A 31 -15.94 -5.48 -13.02
N HIS A 32 -17.19 -5.75 -12.62
CA HIS A 32 -17.58 -5.84 -11.21
C HIS A 32 -17.30 -7.20 -10.56
N ASP A 33 -16.88 -8.22 -11.32
CA ASP A 33 -16.71 -9.60 -10.83
C ASP A 33 -15.88 -9.70 -9.54
N SER A 34 -14.83 -8.91 -9.43
CA SER A 34 -13.97 -8.88 -8.23
C SER A 34 -14.70 -8.33 -7.00
N ILE A 35 -15.58 -7.35 -7.18
CA ILE A 35 -16.40 -6.78 -6.10
C ILE A 35 -17.41 -7.81 -5.62
N ASP A 36 -18.10 -8.46 -6.56
CA ASP A 36 -19.12 -9.46 -6.25
C ASP A 36 -18.50 -10.67 -5.54
N GLU A 37 -17.30 -11.08 -5.95
CA GLU A 37 -16.57 -12.17 -5.32
C GLU A 37 -16.10 -11.80 -3.90
N VAL A 38 -15.62 -10.57 -3.65
CA VAL A 38 -15.29 -10.08 -2.30
C VAL A 38 -16.51 -10.16 -1.39
N ILE A 39 -17.68 -9.71 -1.87
CA ILE A 39 -18.94 -9.75 -1.11
C ILE A 39 -19.34 -11.20 -0.81
N ARG A 40 -19.28 -12.08 -1.81
CA ARG A 40 -19.61 -13.52 -1.67
C ARG A 40 -18.71 -14.20 -0.63
N LEU A 41 -17.40 -13.96 -0.68
CA LEU A 41 -16.44 -14.52 0.26
C LEU A 41 -16.66 -13.99 1.69
N ASP A 42 -16.98 -12.70 1.84
CA ASP A 42 -17.28 -12.09 3.15
C ASP A 42 -18.54 -12.69 3.78
N GLU A 43 -19.61 -12.87 2.99
CA GLU A 43 -20.85 -13.49 3.46
C GLU A 43 -20.64 -14.97 3.85
N ALA A 44 -19.92 -15.72 3.02
CA ALA A 44 -19.60 -17.13 3.31
C ALA A 44 -18.72 -17.27 4.56
N GLY A 45 -17.70 -16.44 4.72
CA GLY A 45 -16.84 -16.43 5.91
C GLY A 45 -17.62 -16.09 7.19
N LYS A 46 -18.49 -15.07 7.14
CA LYS A 46 -19.38 -14.71 8.26
C LYS A 46 -20.30 -15.85 8.63
N LYS A 47 -20.88 -16.53 7.63
CA LYS A 47 -21.75 -17.69 7.87
C LYS A 47 -20.99 -18.80 8.56
N ALA A 48 -19.81 -19.17 8.07
CA ALA A 48 -19.00 -20.21 8.67
C ALA A 48 -18.61 -19.87 10.15
N ARG A 49 -18.26 -18.60 10.41
CA ARG A 49 -18.03 -18.10 11.79
C ARG A 49 -19.27 -18.26 12.68
N TYR A 50 -20.41 -17.81 12.17
CA TYR A 50 -21.67 -17.90 12.89
C TYR A 50 -22.04 -19.36 13.24
N ASP A 51 -21.92 -20.26 12.25
CA ASP A 51 -22.21 -21.68 12.44
C ASP A 51 -21.25 -22.31 13.46
N ALA A 52 -19.96 -22.00 13.40
CA ALA A 52 -18.97 -22.41 14.39
C ALA A 52 -19.32 -21.91 15.81
N ASP A 53 -19.79 -20.67 15.94
CA ASP A 53 -20.19 -20.12 17.24
C ASP A 53 -21.46 -20.75 17.80
N GLN A 54 -22.42 -21.14 16.94
CA GLN A 54 -23.58 -21.92 17.37
C GLN A 54 -23.16 -23.30 17.90
N LEU A 55 -22.27 -24.01 17.19
CA LEU A 55 -21.74 -25.28 17.64
C LEU A 55 -20.90 -25.15 18.93
N ARG A 56 -20.17 -24.06 19.13
CA ARG A 56 -19.48 -23.78 20.40
C ARG A 56 -20.44 -23.68 21.58
N ARG A 57 -21.61 -23.02 21.36
CA ARG A 57 -22.67 -22.95 22.40
C ARG A 57 -23.22 -24.34 22.71
N GLN A 58 -23.58 -25.14 21.68
CA GLN A 58 -24.08 -26.48 21.83
C GLN A 58 -23.06 -27.39 22.57
N ARG A 59 -21.79 -27.33 22.18
CA ARG A 59 -20.72 -28.07 22.85
C ARG A 59 -20.59 -27.70 24.32
N ASN A 60 -20.68 -26.39 24.67
CA ASN A 60 -20.60 -25.95 26.06
C ASN A 60 -21.82 -26.40 26.88
N GLU A 61 -23.01 -26.51 26.30
CA GLU A 61 -24.22 -27.05 26.94
C GLU A 61 -24.08 -28.55 27.15
N ALA A 62 -23.68 -29.32 26.13
CA ALA A 62 -23.43 -30.75 26.24
C ALA A 62 -22.37 -31.06 27.29
N ALA A 63 -21.27 -30.32 27.32
CA ALA A 63 -20.21 -30.52 28.31
C ALA A 63 -20.68 -30.33 29.77
N ARG A 64 -21.67 -29.50 30.03
CA ARG A 64 -22.29 -29.39 31.38
C ARG A 64 -23.02 -30.65 31.76
N GLY A 65 -23.76 -31.27 30.81
CA GLY A 65 -24.44 -32.54 31.01
C GLY A 65 -23.51 -33.71 31.38
N THR A 66 -22.27 -33.69 30.89
CA THR A 66 -21.27 -34.71 31.25
C THR A 66 -20.96 -34.71 32.75
N ALA A 67 -20.87 -33.52 33.36
CA ALA A 67 -20.61 -33.43 34.80
C ALA A 67 -21.78 -33.99 35.64
N ASP A 68 -23.00 -33.75 35.19
CA ASP A 68 -24.22 -34.23 35.88
C ASP A 68 -24.40 -35.75 35.72
N ALA A 69 -24.18 -36.29 34.52
CA ALA A 69 -24.19 -37.75 34.26
C ALA A 69 -23.13 -38.47 35.10
N LYS A 70 -21.92 -37.92 35.21
CA LYS A 70 -20.88 -38.49 36.08
C LYS A 70 -21.25 -38.48 37.57
N LYS A 71 -21.92 -37.44 38.05
CA LYS A 71 -22.39 -37.34 39.46
C LYS A 71 -23.50 -38.30 39.74
N SER A 72 -24.38 -38.61 38.79
CA SER A 72 -25.46 -39.60 38.93
C SER A 72 -24.99 -41.03 38.74
N GLY A 73 -23.74 -41.26 38.34
CA GLY A 73 -23.18 -42.60 38.10
C GLY A 73 -23.58 -43.22 36.75
N ASP A 74 -24.22 -42.45 35.85
CA ASP A 74 -24.60 -42.92 34.52
C ASP A 74 -23.42 -42.79 33.54
N THR A 75 -22.61 -43.87 33.55
CA THR A 75 -21.41 -43.95 32.70
C THR A 75 -21.73 -43.99 31.20
N ALA A 76 -22.83 -44.65 30.81
CA ALA A 76 -23.21 -44.78 29.41
C ALA A 76 -23.62 -43.41 28.82
N GLU A 77 -24.40 -42.63 29.57
CA GLU A 77 -24.79 -41.29 29.17
C GLU A 77 -23.59 -40.34 29.16
N ALA A 78 -22.67 -40.45 30.12
CA ALA A 78 -21.44 -39.68 30.13
C ALA A 78 -20.54 -39.93 28.90
N GLU A 79 -20.40 -41.21 28.48
CA GLU A 79 -19.65 -41.57 27.26
C GLU A 79 -20.33 -41.06 25.99
N ARG A 80 -21.66 -41.15 25.90
CA ARG A 80 -22.43 -40.61 24.77
C ARG A 80 -22.22 -39.11 24.62
N ILE A 81 -22.32 -38.36 25.71
CA ILE A 81 -22.11 -36.89 25.68
C ILE A 81 -20.65 -36.54 25.34
N LEU A 82 -19.69 -37.31 25.83
CA LEU A 82 -18.27 -37.09 25.47
C LEU A 82 -18.01 -37.29 23.97
N ALA A 83 -18.64 -38.33 23.37
CA ALA A 83 -18.56 -38.51 21.92
C ALA A 83 -19.17 -37.33 21.15
N GLU A 84 -20.37 -36.90 21.55
CA GLU A 84 -21.02 -35.71 20.97
C GLU A 84 -20.16 -34.43 21.08
N VAL A 85 -19.57 -34.17 22.24
CA VAL A 85 -18.65 -33.03 22.48
C VAL A 85 -17.41 -33.12 21.57
N SER A 86 -16.89 -34.34 21.34
CA SER A 86 -15.76 -34.57 20.44
C SER A 86 -16.14 -34.27 18.98
N ASP A 87 -17.28 -34.75 18.52
CA ASP A 87 -17.77 -34.55 17.15
C ASP A 87 -18.04 -33.05 16.89
N LEU A 88 -18.69 -32.37 17.85
CA LEU A 88 -18.88 -30.93 17.80
C LEU A 88 -17.54 -30.16 17.75
N GLY A 89 -16.53 -30.64 18.50
CA GLY A 89 -15.19 -30.11 18.48
C GLY A 89 -14.56 -30.12 17.07
N THR A 90 -14.63 -31.29 16.43
CA THR A 90 -14.10 -31.48 15.06
C THR A 90 -14.79 -30.59 14.05
N GLU A 91 -16.11 -30.47 14.12
CA GLU A 91 -16.86 -29.63 13.19
C GLU A 91 -16.60 -28.12 13.43
N ILE A 92 -16.42 -27.68 14.68
CA ILE A 92 -16.02 -26.33 15.02
C ILE A 92 -14.63 -26.00 14.42
N GLU A 93 -13.68 -26.91 14.51
CA GLU A 93 -12.35 -26.74 13.92
C GLU A 93 -12.44 -26.62 12.40
N ARG A 94 -13.23 -27.48 11.74
CA ARG A 94 -13.46 -27.45 10.30
C ARG A 94 -14.05 -26.10 9.86
N LEU A 95 -15.15 -25.66 10.49
CA LEU A 95 -15.82 -24.40 10.16
C LEU A 95 -14.94 -23.16 10.46
N THR A 96 -14.15 -23.24 11.54
CA THR A 96 -13.21 -22.15 11.87
C THR A 96 -12.12 -22.07 10.81
N GLY A 97 -11.54 -23.18 10.39
CA GLY A 97 -10.54 -23.22 9.33
C GLY A 97 -11.09 -22.77 7.98
N GLU A 98 -12.35 -23.14 7.67
CA GLU A 98 -13.05 -22.66 6.48
C GLU A 98 -13.26 -21.14 6.51
N ALA A 99 -13.69 -20.58 7.63
CA ALA A 99 -13.86 -19.14 7.80
C ALA A 99 -12.52 -18.39 7.63
N ASP A 100 -11.45 -18.87 8.26
CA ASP A 100 -10.12 -18.28 8.14
C ASP A 100 -9.62 -18.28 6.69
N ARG A 101 -9.85 -19.37 5.95
CA ARG A 101 -9.52 -19.47 4.53
C ARG A 101 -10.31 -18.48 3.68
N LEU A 102 -11.63 -18.42 3.85
CA LEU A 102 -12.51 -17.51 3.09
C LEU A 102 -12.17 -16.04 3.38
N GLU A 103 -11.88 -15.69 4.63
CA GLU A 103 -11.46 -14.36 5.03
C GLU A 103 -10.11 -13.98 4.40
N SER A 104 -9.17 -14.92 4.36
CA SER A 104 -7.87 -14.70 3.72
C SER A 104 -8.00 -14.51 2.21
N GLU A 105 -8.79 -15.35 1.52
CA GLU A 105 -9.05 -15.22 0.08
C GLU A 105 -9.74 -13.89 -0.26
N ARG A 106 -10.74 -13.50 0.53
CA ARG A 106 -11.42 -12.20 0.45
C ARG A 106 -10.43 -11.04 0.55
N ASP A 107 -9.54 -11.07 1.55
CA ASP A 107 -8.61 -9.97 1.81
C ASP A 107 -7.55 -9.85 0.72
N ILE A 108 -7.04 -10.97 0.20
CA ILE A 108 -6.14 -10.97 -0.96
C ILE A 108 -6.82 -10.34 -2.19
N LEU A 109 -8.07 -10.71 -2.47
CA LEU A 109 -8.81 -10.17 -3.61
C LEU A 109 -9.10 -8.68 -3.43
N ARG A 110 -9.53 -8.28 -2.23
CA ARG A 110 -9.82 -6.89 -1.88
C ARG A 110 -8.59 -5.98 -2.00
N MET A 111 -7.42 -6.47 -1.64
CA MET A 111 -6.15 -5.74 -1.76
C MET A 111 -5.70 -5.52 -3.22
N ARG A 112 -6.34 -6.17 -4.20
CA ARG A 112 -6.13 -5.94 -5.64
C ARG A 112 -7.10 -4.93 -6.24
N ILE A 113 -8.15 -4.53 -5.49
CA ILE A 113 -9.12 -3.55 -5.95
C ILE A 113 -8.56 -2.15 -5.69
N PRO A 114 -8.46 -1.29 -6.74
CA PRO A 114 -7.92 0.04 -6.60
C PRO A 114 -8.78 0.92 -5.68
N ASN A 115 -8.15 1.92 -5.06
CA ASN A 115 -8.87 2.89 -4.22
C ASN A 115 -9.83 3.75 -5.06
N VAL A 116 -10.92 4.21 -4.43
CA VAL A 116 -11.94 5.04 -5.09
C VAL A 116 -11.36 6.38 -5.53
N LEU A 117 -11.62 6.74 -6.80
CA LEU A 117 -11.25 8.02 -7.38
C LEU A 117 -12.08 9.16 -6.80
N HIS A 118 -11.46 10.33 -6.66
CA HIS A 118 -12.21 11.55 -6.40
C HIS A 118 -13.18 11.87 -7.55
N SER A 119 -14.29 12.57 -7.23
CA SER A 119 -15.30 12.95 -8.23
C SER A 119 -14.73 13.71 -9.42
N ASP A 120 -13.75 14.55 -9.19
CA ASP A 120 -13.15 15.45 -10.18
C ASP A 120 -12.17 14.77 -11.15
N VAL A 121 -11.77 13.52 -10.83
CA VAL A 121 -10.93 12.75 -11.77
C VAL A 121 -11.74 12.44 -13.03
N PRO A 122 -11.30 12.83 -14.24
CA PRO A 122 -12.04 12.58 -15.47
C PRO A 122 -12.09 11.08 -15.81
N VAL A 123 -13.08 10.69 -16.60
CA VAL A 123 -13.11 9.37 -17.25
C VAL A 123 -12.11 9.40 -18.39
N GLY A 124 -11.24 8.37 -18.49
CA GLY A 124 -10.24 8.26 -19.54
C GLY A 124 -9.59 6.89 -19.54
N GLU A 125 -9.10 6.46 -20.69
CA GLU A 125 -8.42 5.17 -20.87
C GLU A 125 -6.92 5.27 -20.56
N ASP A 126 -6.34 6.46 -20.74
CA ASP A 126 -4.91 6.73 -20.54
C ASP A 126 -4.65 8.18 -20.10
N GLU A 127 -3.38 8.56 -20.02
CA GLU A 127 -2.93 9.92 -19.63
C GLU A 127 -3.40 11.01 -20.58
N GLY A 128 -3.79 10.68 -21.81
CA GLY A 128 -4.37 11.62 -22.78
C GLY A 128 -5.74 12.16 -22.34
N GLY A 129 -6.44 11.42 -21.47
CA GLY A 129 -7.70 11.84 -20.84
C GLY A 129 -7.53 12.81 -19.66
N ASN A 130 -6.31 13.06 -19.19
CA ASN A 130 -6.06 13.92 -18.04
C ASN A 130 -6.38 15.39 -18.31
N THR A 131 -7.05 16.05 -17.36
CA THR A 131 -7.32 17.48 -17.40
C THR A 131 -6.18 18.24 -16.72
N ARG A 132 -5.59 19.20 -17.44
CA ARG A 132 -4.61 20.10 -16.85
C ARG A 132 -5.32 21.09 -15.93
N LEU A 133 -5.02 21.05 -14.64
CA LEU A 133 -5.62 21.94 -13.64
C LEU A 133 -4.96 23.31 -13.62
N SER A 134 -3.62 23.37 -13.72
CA SER A 134 -2.87 24.62 -13.66
C SER A 134 -1.58 24.56 -14.48
N LEU A 135 -1.02 25.69 -14.78
CA LEU A 135 0.30 25.89 -15.38
C LEU A 135 1.01 27.00 -14.60
N HIS A 136 2.21 26.72 -14.13
CA HIS A 136 3.03 27.65 -13.36
C HIS A 136 4.26 28.06 -14.19
N GLY A 137 4.47 29.39 -14.36
CA GLY A 137 5.54 29.94 -15.17
C GLY A 137 5.26 29.90 -16.68
N GLU A 138 6.19 30.43 -17.43
CA GLU A 138 6.15 30.44 -18.89
C GLU A 138 7.19 29.46 -19.45
N LYS A 139 6.83 28.76 -20.53
CA LYS A 139 7.77 27.88 -21.23
C LYS A 139 8.84 28.77 -21.91
N PRO A 140 10.13 28.57 -21.58
CA PRO A 140 11.17 29.35 -22.22
C PRO A 140 11.25 29.03 -23.71
N GLU A 141 11.44 30.09 -24.53
CA GLU A 141 11.77 29.98 -25.95
C GLU A 141 13.28 30.06 -26.10
N PHE A 142 13.88 29.13 -26.82
CA PHE A 142 15.32 29.13 -27.11
C PHE A 142 15.55 29.51 -28.57
N ASP A 143 16.55 30.30 -28.83
CA ASP A 143 17.05 30.65 -30.19
C ASP A 143 18.06 29.62 -30.72
N PHE A 144 18.23 28.49 -30.01
CA PHE A 144 19.07 27.38 -30.36
C PHE A 144 18.33 26.05 -30.10
N GLU A 145 18.79 24.98 -30.71
CA GLU A 145 18.27 23.61 -30.45
C GLU A 145 18.75 23.11 -29.07
N PRO A 146 17.83 22.89 -28.10
CA PRO A 146 18.22 22.44 -26.77
C PRO A 146 18.79 21.03 -26.81
N LYS A 147 19.90 20.82 -26.13
CA LYS A 147 20.49 19.48 -25.96
C LYS A 147 19.62 18.64 -25.01
N THR A 148 19.59 17.33 -25.28
CA THR A 148 18.95 16.39 -24.37
C THR A 148 19.71 16.32 -23.05
N HIS A 149 19.05 15.86 -21.96
CA HIS A 149 19.72 15.63 -20.68
C HIS A 149 20.92 14.68 -20.84
N ASN A 150 20.82 13.64 -21.68
CA ASN A 150 21.93 12.70 -21.96
C ASN A 150 23.14 13.41 -22.57
N ASP A 151 22.92 14.24 -23.58
CA ASP A 151 24.01 15.00 -24.21
C ASP A 151 24.72 15.90 -23.19
N ILE A 152 23.95 16.56 -22.31
CA ILE A 152 24.51 17.41 -21.25
C ILE A 152 25.31 16.59 -20.24
N LEU A 153 24.80 15.42 -19.83
CA LEU A 153 25.48 14.54 -18.88
C LEU A 153 26.79 13.99 -19.44
N GLU A 154 26.80 13.55 -20.68
CA GLU A 154 27.97 13.01 -21.36
C GLU A 154 29.04 14.08 -21.64
N MET A 155 28.63 15.22 -22.18
CA MET A 155 29.55 16.35 -22.47
C MET A 155 30.33 16.81 -21.23
N ASN A 156 29.70 16.78 -20.05
CA ASN A 156 30.29 17.22 -18.80
C ASN A 156 30.92 16.05 -18.01
N ASN A 157 30.85 14.82 -18.52
CA ASN A 157 31.33 13.61 -17.82
C ASN A 157 30.72 13.47 -16.41
N TRP A 158 29.46 13.84 -16.26
CA TRP A 158 28.73 13.83 -14.98
C TRP A 158 28.08 12.47 -14.67
N VAL A 159 27.99 11.60 -15.66
CA VAL A 159 27.42 10.24 -15.52
C VAL A 159 28.37 9.21 -16.08
N ASP A 160 28.30 7.97 -15.57
CA ASP A 160 29.02 6.82 -16.10
C ASP A 160 28.07 5.60 -16.19
N LEU A 161 27.37 5.51 -17.29
CA LEU A 161 26.43 4.41 -17.58
C LEU A 161 27.14 3.09 -17.91
N PRO A 162 28.24 3.07 -18.73
CA PRO A 162 28.91 1.83 -19.06
C PRO A 162 29.50 1.10 -17.86
N ARG A 163 30.10 1.84 -16.90
CA ARG A 163 30.63 1.21 -15.69
C ARG A 163 29.52 0.76 -14.74
N ALA A 164 28.42 1.49 -14.64
CA ALA A 164 27.25 1.07 -13.88
C ALA A 164 26.63 -0.21 -14.46
N ALA A 165 26.44 -0.27 -15.78
CA ALA A 165 25.92 -1.44 -16.48
C ALA A 165 26.81 -2.69 -16.27
N LYS A 166 28.11 -2.50 -16.23
CA LYS A 166 29.07 -3.58 -15.99
C LYS A 166 28.90 -4.26 -14.63
N ILE A 167 28.53 -3.52 -13.58
CA ILE A 167 28.49 -4.05 -12.20
C ILE A 167 27.06 -4.33 -11.71
N ALA A 168 26.05 -3.66 -12.26
CA ALA A 168 24.67 -3.73 -11.77
C ALA A 168 23.64 -4.03 -12.88
N GLY A 169 24.02 -3.96 -14.14
CA GLY A 169 23.12 -4.10 -15.27
C GLY A 169 22.66 -2.75 -15.85
N SER A 170 21.78 -2.80 -16.82
CA SER A 170 21.18 -1.61 -17.44
C SER A 170 20.33 -0.82 -16.44
N ARG A 171 20.10 0.47 -16.75
CA ARG A 171 19.27 1.38 -15.91
C ARG A 171 19.82 1.64 -14.50
N PHE A 172 21.13 1.43 -14.30
CA PHE A 172 21.90 1.95 -13.18
C PHE A 172 22.87 3.01 -13.67
N TYR A 173 23.31 3.89 -12.79
CA TYR A 173 24.20 4.98 -13.12
C TYR A 173 25.18 5.28 -11.98
N PHE A 174 26.33 5.84 -12.32
CA PHE A 174 27.15 6.61 -11.39
C PHE A 174 26.97 8.09 -11.71
N LEU A 175 26.53 8.89 -10.72
CA LEU A 175 26.66 10.34 -10.80
C LEU A 175 28.06 10.75 -10.36
N LYS A 176 28.61 11.77 -10.99
CA LYS A 176 29.97 12.23 -10.73
C LYS A 176 30.04 13.76 -10.65
N GLY A 177 31.06 14.23 -9.96
CA GLY A 177 31.41 15.65 -9.92
C GLY A 177 30.27 16.54 -9.41
N ASP A 178 30.04 17.64 -10.11
CA ASP A 178 29.09 18.66 -9.67
C ASP A 178 27.63 18.20 -9.72
N LEU A 179 27.29 17.27 -10.62
CA LEU A 179 25.92 16.74 -10.64
C LEU A 179 25.62 15.90 -9.38
N ALA A 180 26.56 15.06 -8.92
CA ALA A 180 26.39 14.33 -7.66
C ALA A 180 26.26 15.27 -6.45
N ARG A 181 27.00 16.40 -6.46
CA ARG A 181 26.89 17.44 -5.43
C ARG A 181 25.54 18.19 -5.52
N LEU A 182 25.07 18.48 -6.75
CA LEU A 182 23.78 19.11 -6.97
C LEU A 182 22.63 18.23 -6.47
N GLU A 183 22.67 16.92 -6.70
CA GLU A 183 21.68 15.98 -6.16
C GLU A 183 21.58 16.07 -4.63
N LEU A 184 22.73 16.04 -3.92
CA LEU A 184 22.77 16.20 -2.46
C LEU A 184 22.25 17.58 -2.02
N ALA A 185 22.61 18.64 -2.75
CA ALA A 185 22.14 19.99 -2.45
C ALA A 185 20.62 20.13 -2.62
N LEU A 186 20.02 19.51 -3.64
CA LEU A 186 18.56 19.50 -3.85
C LEU A 186 17.84 18.74 -2.75
N GLN A 187 18.40 17.62 -2.29
CA GLN A 187 17.85 16.87 -1.15
C GLN A 187 17.85 17.75 0.11
N GLN A 188 18.97 18.37 0.45
CA GLN A 188 19.09 19.23 1.61
C GLN A 188 18.16 20.46 1.52
N TYR A 189 18.11 21.10 0.36
CA TYR A 189 17.21 22.22 0.11
C TYR A 189 15.74 21.84 0.33
N SER A 190 15.31 20.69 -0.19
CA SER A 190 13.94 20.20 -0.02
C SER A 190 13.60 19.88 1.44
N VAL A 191 14.55 19.31 2.18
CA VAL A 191 14.39 19.04 3.63
C VAL A 191 14.28 20.35 4.40
N ASP A 192 15.16 21.31 4.17
CA ASP A 192 15.17 22.61 4.86
C ASP A 192 13.87 23.39 4.56
N PHE A 193 13.42 23.37 3.30
CA PHE A 193 12.17 23.99 2.88
C PHE A 193 10.96 23.42 3.60
N LEU A 194 10.82 22.09 3.65
CA LEU A 194 9.69 21.43 4.28
C LEU A 194 9.74 21.49 5.83
N THR A 195 10.93 21.37 6.42
CA THR A 195 11.08 21.55 7.87
C THR A 195 10.75 22.97 8.31
N GLY A 196 11.09 23.98 7.48
CA GLY A 196 10.65 25.37 7.68
C GLY A 196 9.13 25.55 7.64
N ARG A 197 8.39 24.58 7.07
CA ARG A 197 6.91 24.54 7.02
C ARG A 197 6.29 23.61 8.06
N GLY A 198 7.07 23.16 9.03
CA GLY A 198 6.59 22.35 10.15
C GLY A 198 6.56 20.84 9.91
N TYR A 199 7.23 20.36 8.86
CA TYR A 199 7.42 18.92 8.64
C TYR A 199 8.58 18.40 9.49
N THR A 200 8.41 17.23 10.09
CA THR A 200 9.49 16.53 10.78
C THR A 200 10.32 15.73 9.77
N PHE A 201 11.63 15.96 9.73
CA PHE A 201 12.51 15.14 8.92
C PHE A 201 12.66 13.75 9.52
N VAL A 202 12.42 12.72 8.69
CA VAL A 202 12.54 11.30 9.05
C VAL A 202 13.41 10.58 8.03
N GLN A 203 14.42 9.88 8.51
CA GLN A 203 15.20 8.96 7.69
C GLN A 203 14.66 7.54 7.87
N PRO A 204 13.88 7.03 6.91
CA PRO A 204 13.21 5.74 7.07
C PRO A 204 14.14 4.57 6.77
N PRO A 205 13.81 3.34 7.22
CA PRO A 205 14.45 2.13 6.74
C PRO A 205 14.18 1.96 5.23
N VAL A 206 15.17 1.46 4.49
CA VAL A 206 15.07 1.21 3.05
C VAL A 206 14.61 -0.21 2.69
N MET A 207 14.28 -1.00 3.69
CA MET A 207 13.75 -2.36 3.58
C MET A 207 12.57 -2.53 4.52
N MET A 208 11.54 -3.24 4.09
CA MET A 208 10.34 -3.53 4.88
C MET A 208 9.98 -5.00 4.79
N ASN A 209 9.32 -5.53 5.84
CA ASN A 209 8.71 -6.85 5.78
C ASN A 209 7.37 -6.79 4.99
N ARG A 210 6.94 -7.95 4.48
CA ARG A 210 5.72 -8.07 3.67
C ARG A 210 4.47 -7.54 4.39
N LYS A 211 4.32 -7.84 5.69
CA LYS A 211 3.14 -7.42 6.48
C LYS A 211 2.95 -5.91 6.50
N ALA A 212 4.06 -5.15 6.60
CA ALA A 212 4.00 -3.70 6.57
C ALA A 212 3.60 -3.17 5.16
N TYR A 213 4.08 -3.83 4.10
CA TYR A 213 3.71 -3.48 2.72
C TYR A 213 2.23 -3.69 2.42
N GLU A 214 1.64 -4.78 2.87
CA GLU A 214 0.21 -5.10 2.66
C GLU A 214 -0.75 -4.02 3.20
N GLY A 215 -0.25 -3.14 4.05
CA GLY A 215 -1.01 -2.00 4.60
C GLY A 215 -0.88 -0.69 3.81
N VAL A 216 0.08 -0.58 2.88
CA VAL A 216 0.45 0.71 2.27
C VAL A 216 0.52 0.71 0.75
N THR A 217 0.42 -0.45 0.09
CA THR A 217 0.37 -0.56 -1.37
C THR A 217 -0.53 -1.71 -1.79
N ASP A 218 -1.05 -1.69 -3.02
CA ASP A 218 -1.78 -2.82 -3.54
C ASP A 218 -0.84 -3.98 -3.91
N LEU A 219 -1.38 -5.21 -3.92
CA LEU A 219 -0.58 -6.41 -4.18
C LEU A 219 -0.07 -6.51 -5.62
N THR A 220 -0.75 -5.91 -6.57
CA THR A 220 -0.34 -5.94 -7.99
C THR A 220 0.93 -5.14 -8.18
N ASP A 221 0.96 -3.91 -7.66
CA ASP A 221 2.16 -3.06 -7.66
C ASP A 221 3.28 -3.71 -6.84
N PHE A 222 2.96 -4.27 -5.67
CA PHE A 222 3.94 -4.96 -4.85
C PHE A 222 4.64 -6.09 -5.62
N GLU A 223 3.90 -6.99 -6.27
CA GLU A 223 4.45 -8.16 -6.97
C GLU A 223 5.25 -7.77 -8.22
N THR A 224 4.91 -6.69 -8.89
CA THR A 224 5.53 -6.28 -10.15
C THR A 224 6.70 -5.32 -9.99
N VAL A 225 6.64 -4.40 -9.04
CA VAL A 225 7.58 -3.28 -8.88
C VAL A 225 8.68 -3.54 -7.86
N MET A 226 8.40 -4.35 -6.82
CA MET A 226 9.30 -4.49 -5.68
C MET A 226 10.44 -5.48 -5.91
N TYR A 227 11.62 -5.17 -5.34
CA TYR A 227 12.73 -6.12 -5.20
C TYR A 227 12.60 -6.89 -3.89
N GLY A 228 12.42 -8.22 -3.98
CA GLY A 228 12.51 -9.13 -2.83
C GLY A 228 13.96 -9.43 -2.48
N ILE A 229 14.23 -9.57 -1.18
CA ILE A 229 15.55 -9.91 -0.62
C ILE A 229 15.42 -11.24 0.10
N GLU A 230 15.81 -12.31 -0.60
CA GLU A 230 15.82 -13.67 -0.08
C GLU A 230 17.17 -13.97 0.61
N PRO A 231 17.22 -14.76 1.70
CA PRO A 231 16.11 -15.50 2.32
C PRO A 231 15.40 -14.75 3.45
N ASP A 232 15.75 -13.48 3.72
CA ASP A 232 15.33 -12.75 4.92
C ASP A 232 13.87 -12.28 4.88
N GLY A 233 13.20 -12.41 3.73
CA GLY A 233 11.79 -12.03 3.56
C GLY A 233 11.56 -10.51 3.56
N PHE A 234 12.60 -9.71 3.35
CA PHE A 234 12.51 -8.27 3.18
C PHE A 234 12.26 -7.89 1.72
N HIS A 235 11.79 -6.65 1.56
CA HIS A 235 11.61 -6.02 0.25
C HIS A 235 12.22 -4.63 0.30
N ALA A 236 12.99 -4.28 -0.73
CA ALA A 236 13.53 -2.93 -0.87
C ALA A 236 12.40 -1.94 -1.17
N ILE A 237 12.44 -0.74 -0.58
CA ILE A 237 11.38 0.25 -0.77
C ILE A 237 11.42 0.88 -2.17
N ALA A 238 10.25 1.13 -2.75
CA ALA A 238 10.10 1.88 -3.99
C ALA A 238 9.89 3.39 -3.75
N THR A 239 9.64 3.77 -2.51
CA THR A 239 9.41 5.14 -2.03
C THR A 239 9.46 5.17 -0.51
N SER A 240 9.90 6.28 0.09
CA SER A 240 9.80 6.49 1.54
C SER A 240 8.35 6.64 2.03
N GLU A 241 7.39 6.84 1.13
CA GLU A 241 5.96 6.79 1.43
C GLU A 241 5.59 5.51 2.19
N HIS A 242 6.07 4.35 1.73
CA HIS A 242 5.74 3.07 2.32
C HIS A 242 6.14 2.98 3.81
N PRO A 243 7.41 3.14 4.20
CA PRO A 243 7.80 3.07 5.61
C PRO A 243 7.23 4.20 6.47
N LEU A 244 7.05 5.41 5.92
CA LEU A 244 6.48 6.53 6.66
C LEU A 244 4.98 6.32 6.94
N THR A 245 4.24 5.78 5.97
CA THR A 245 2.83 5.43 6.15
C THR A 245 2.66 4.25 7.11
N ALA A 246 3.54 3.25 7.02
CA ALA A 246 3.53 2.10 7.91
C ALA A 246 4.08 2.39 9.32
N MET A 247 4.71 3.53 9.54
CA MET A 247 5.39 3.89 10.81
C MET A 247 4.48 3.74 12.03
N HIS A 248 3.21 4.07 11.88
CA HIS A 248 2.21 3.97 12.94
C HIS A 248 1.29 2.72 12.80
N MET A 249 1.78 1.68 12.14
CA MET A 249 1.03 0.43 12.01
C MET A 249 0.71 -0.17 13.37
N ASP A 250 -0.54 -0.63 13.54
CA ASP A 250 -1.08 -1.20 14.78
C ASP A 250 -1.14 -0.19 15.97
N GLU A 251 -0.97 1.11 15.73
CA GLU A 251 -1.12 2.18 16.74
C GLU A 251 -2.51 2.85 16.66
N LEU A 252 -2.99 3.32 17.80
CA LEU A 252 -4.17 4.16 17.92
C LEU A 252 -3.74 5.62 18.20
N LEU A 253 -3.74 6.43 17.15
CA LEU A 253 -3.41 7.85 17.27
C LEU A 253 -4.56 8.62 17.90
N GLN A 254 -4.23 9.53 18.84
CA GLN A 254 -5.22 10.44 19.41
C GLN A 254 -5.46 11.62 18.46
N PRO A 255 -6.67 12.17 18.39
CA PRO A 255 -6.95 13.35 17.54
C PRO A 255 -6.01 14.54 17.79
N SER A 256 -5.54 14.72 19.04
CA SER A 256 -4.60 15.79 19.40
C SER A 256 -3.18 15.61 18.82
N GLN A 257 -2.84 14.45 18.29
CA GLN A 257 -1.56 14.17 17.66
C GLN A 257 -1.58 14.51 16.15
N LEU A 258 -2.76 14.76 15.60
CA LEU A 258 -2.94 15.00 14.18
C LEU A 258 -3.02 16.51 13.85
N PRO A 259 -2.54 16.95 12.69
CA PRO A 259 -1.87 16.16 11.67
C PRO A 259 -0.40 15.86 12.02
N ILE A 260 0.11 14.68 11.65
CA ILE A 260 1.53 14.35 11.70
C ILE A 260 2.12 14.61 10.30
N LYS A 261 3.00 15.60 10.19
CA LYS A 261 3.65 16.00 8.93
C LYS A 261 5.09 15.52 8.93
N MET A 262 5.46 14.74 7.93
CA MET A 262 6.79 14.16 7.79
C MET A 262 7.39 14.43 6.42
N VAL A 263 8.69 14.63 6.35
CA VAL A 263 9.48 14.61 5.12
C VAL A 263 10.52 13.51 5.23
N GLY A 264 10.50 12.56 4.28
CA GLY A 264 11.45 11.46 4.21
C GLY A 264 12.41 11.59 3.05
N VAL A 265 13.68 11.23 3.27
CA VAL A 265 14.66 11.07 2.19
C VAL A 265 15.12 9.62 2.17
N SER A 266 15.03 8.99 1.01
CA SER A 266 15.48 7.61 0.87
C SER A 266 15.96 7.29 -0.54
N VAL A 267 16.87 6.31 -0.63
CA VAL A 267 17.10 5.58 -1.87
C VAL A 267 15.89 4.69 -2.12
N CYS A 268 15.38 4.72 -3.36
CA CYS A 268 14.22 3.96 -3.81
C CYS A 268 14.63 2.96 -4.89
N PHE A 269 13.99 1.80 -4.92
CA PHE A 269 14.28 0.71 -5.83
C PHE A 269 13.03 0.28 -6.58
N ARG A 270 13.06 0.29 -7.91
CA ARG A 270 11.94 -0.14 -8.76
C ARG A 270 12.39 -1.09 -9.84
N ARG A 271 11.67 -2.12 -10.14
CA ARG A 271 11.98 -3.09 -11.21
C ARG A 271 11.74 -2.54 -12.61
N GLU A 272 10.99 -1.43 -12.74
CA GLU A 272 10.68 -0.75 -14.01
C GLU A 272 10.19 -1.71 -15.11
N VAL A 273 9.33 -2.65 -14.76
CA VAL A 273 8.77 -3.67 -15.66
C VAL A 273 7.80 -3.00 -16.64
N GLY A 274 7.91 -3.32 -17.92
CA GLY A 274 6.98 -2.86 -18.97
C GLY A 274 7.26 -1.46 -19.52
N ALA A 275 8.28 -0.76 -19.05
CA ALA A 275 8.66 0.53 -19.61
C ALA A 275 9.48 0.35 -20.89
N HIS A 276 8.93 0.75 -22.03
CA HIS A 276 9.58 0.73 -23.35
C HIS A 276 9.44 2.10 -24.04
N GLY A 277 10.49 2.54 -24.74
CA GLY A 277 10.46 3.75 -25.58
C GLY A 277 11.60 4.75 -25.35
N LEU A 278 11.39 5.99 -25.78
CA LEU A 278 12.39 7.10 -25.69
C LEU A 278 12.83 7.40 -24.25
N SER A 279 11.97 7.13 -23.26
CA SER A 279 12.27 7.29 -21.84
C SER A 279 13.28 6.27 -21.28
N ASP A 280 13.68 5.27 -22.07
CA ASP A 280 14.64 4.25 -21.64
C ASP A 280 16.11 4.70 -21.73
N ARG A 281 16.37 5.87 -22.32
CA ARG A 281 17.73 6.41 -22.46
C ARG A 281 18.09 7.30 -21.27
N GLY A 282 19.36 7.14 -20.82
CA GLY A 282 19.95 7.98 -19.77
C GLY A 282 19.52 7.61 -18.36
N ILE A 283 19.24 8.64 -17.55
CA ILE A 283 18.91 8.48 -16.12
C ILE A 283 17.45 8.81 -15.79
N TRP A 284 16.58 8.84 -16.79
CA TRP A 284 15.17 9.18 -16.62
C TRP A 284 14.36 8.04 -15.98
N ARG A 285 14.62 6.79 -16.39
CA ARG A 285 14.03 5.57 -15.81
C ARG A 285 15.13 4.64 -15.33
N VAL A 286 15.26 4.52 -14.04
CA VAL A 286 16.37 3.82 -13.38
C VAL A 286 15.86 2.93 -12.26
N HIS A 287 16.58 1.84 -11.99
CA HIS A 287 16.25 0.89 -10.92
C HIS A 287 16.51 1.43 -9.52
N GLN A 288 17.36 2.46 -9.40
CA GLN A 288 17.75 3.08 -8.13
C GLN A 288 17.81 4.60 -8.30
N PHE A 289 17.14 5.33 -7.41
CA PHE A 289 17.16 6.80 -7.38
C PHE A 289 16.89 7.29 -5.95
N THR A 290 17.20 8.55 -5.66
CA THR A 290 16.84 9.19 -4.38
C THR A 290 15.55 9.97 -4.53
N LYS A 291 14.70 9.93 -3.51
CA LYS A 291 13.41 10.63 -3.47
C LYS A 291 13.28 11.37 -2.14
N VAL A 292 12.81 12.61 -2.20
CA VAL A 292 12.31 13.37 -1.06
C VAL A 292 10.79 13.29 -1.10
N GLU A 293 10.19 12.77 -0.04
CA GLU A 293 8.75 12.50 0.05
C GLU A 293 8.13 13.24 1.21
N GLN A 294 7.02 13.92 0.99
CA GLN A 294 6.22 14.52 2.06
C GLN A 294 4.98 13.65 2.32
N ILE A 295 4.73 13.36 3.60
CA ILE A 295 3.60 12.54 4.07
C ILE A 295 2.89 13.27 5.21
N ILE A 296 1.56 13.24 5.16
CA ILE A 296 0.72 13.75 6.24
C ILE A 296 -0.24 12.65 6.70
N ILE A 297 -0.20 12.31 7.99
CA ILE A 297 -1.25 11.52 8.62
C ILE A 297 -2.24 12.50 9.23
N SER A 298 -3.49 12.47 8.79
CA SER A 298 -4.48 13.47 9.11
C SER A 298 -5.79 12.89 9.63
N HIS A 299 -6.60 13.75 10.23
CA HIS A 299 -8.02 13.46 10.39
C HIS A 299 -8.69 13.36 9.01
N PRO A 300 -9.62 12.42 8.78
CA PRO A 300 -10.28 12.26 7.46
C PRO A 300 -10.91 13.55 6.90
N GLU A 301 -11.50 14.36 7.76
CA GLU A 301 -12.13 15.63 7.38
C GLU A 301 -11.16 16.68 6.85
N ASP A 302 -9.87 16.58 7.23
CA ASP A 302 -8.80 17.49 6.79
C ASP A 302 -8.05 17.00 5.54
N SER A 303 -8.28 15.78 5.08
CA SER A 303 -7.42 15.11 4.09
C SER A 303 -7.32 15.89 2.79
N TRP A 304 -8.42 16.43 2.25
CA TRP A 304 -8.40 17.20 1.00
C TRP A 304 -7.65 18.53 1.15
N ARG A 305 -7.89 19.26 2.21
CA ARG A 305 -7.17 20.52 2.50
C ARG A 305 -5.67 20.30 2.62
N LEU A 306 -5.26 19.19 3.26
CA LEU A 306 -3.86 18.85 3.42
C LEU A 306 -3.25 18.27 2.15
N HIS A 307 -4.04 17.62 1.29
CA HIS A 307 -3.62 17.23 -0.05
C HIS A 307 -3.26 18.46 -0.91
N GLU A 308 -4.09 19.50 -0.88
CA GLU A 308 -3.77 20.78 -1.55
C GLU A 308 -2.50 21.42 -0.97
N GLU A 309 -2.28 21.39 0.34
CA GLU A 309 -1.04 21.85 0.96
C GLU A 309 0.19 21.10 0.41
N LEU A 310 0.10 19.78 0.18
CA LEU A 310 1.19 19.00 -0.42
C LEU A 310 1.49 19.47 -1.86
N LEU A 311 0.46 19.77 -2.63
CA LEU A 311 0.61 20.31 -3.99
C LEU A 311 1.24 21.69 -3.96
N ASP A 312 0.76 22.61 -3.11
CA ASP A 312 1.30 23.96 -2.96
C ASP A 312 2.78 23.92 -2.54
N ASN A 313 3.16 23.02 -1.66
CA ASN A 313 4.57 22.81 -1.30
C ASN A 313 5.43 22.42 -2.50
N CYS A 314 4.92 21.57 -3.40
CA CYS A 314 5.64 21.18 -4.62
C CYS A 314 5.80 22.38 -5.55
N VAL A 315 4.74 23.16 -5.76
CA VAL A 315 4.76 24.36 -6.61
C VAL A 315 5.75 25.39 -6.07
N ASP A 316 5.68 25.68 -4.79
CA ASP A 316 6.54 26.68 -4.14
C ASP A 316 8.01 26.27 -4.08
N LEU A 317 8.29 24.95 -3.94
CA LEU A 317 9.65 24.42 -3.95
C LEU A 317 10.32 24.63 -5.31
N TRP A 318 9.61 24.40 -6.41
CA TRP A 318 10.11 24.51 -7.79
C TRP A 318 10.06 25.92 -8.35
#